data_fa5c9d3c50d6e039fc764e83df439bd4
#
_entry.id   fa5c9d3c50d6e039fc764e83df439bd4
#
_cell.length_a   1.000
_cell.length_b   1.000
_cell.length_c   1.000
_cell.angle_alpha   90.00
_cell.angle_beta   90.00
_cell.angle_gamma   90.00
#
_symmetry.space_group_name_H-M   'P 1'
#
loop_
_entity.id
_entity.type
_entity.pdbx_description
1 polymer ?
#
loop_
_entity_poly.entity_id
_entity_poly.type
_entity_poly.pdbx_seq_one_letter_code
_entity_poly.pdbx_strand_id
1 'polypeptide(L)'
;MEKTKFYQDLAKPYQEEMMKSLKEFIAIDSVYDEETKDDANPFGKGVSKALQYIENLAKKDGFIVHNYDNMVVEILTNELEPNVTIMAHADVVPVGTGWPQDPFELTEKGDFLYARGVADDKGPLLSCYYGLKALRP
;
A
#
# COMPACT_ATOMS: atom_id res chain seq x y z
N MET A 1 16.58 -13.53 -19.29
CA MET A 1 15.95 -14.69 -18.60
C MET A 1 16.52 -14.95 -17.21
N GLU A 2 17.84 -15.03 -17.01
CA GLU A 2 18.44 -15.24 -15.67
C GLU A 2 18.16 -14.10 -14.66
N LYS A 3 18.26 -12.83 -15.08
CA LYS A 3 17.99 -11.69 -14.18
C LYS A 3 16.55 -11.67 -13.67
N THR A 4 15.56 -11.95 -14.52
CA THR A 4 14.15 -11.98 -14.14
C THR A 4 13.88 -13.04 -13.09
N LYS A 5 14.43 -14.24 -13.28
CA LYS A 5 14.32 -15.33 -12.31
C LYS A 5 14.94 -14.97 -10.96
N PHE A 6 16.12 -14.34 -10.98
CA PHE A 6 16.80 -13.89 -9.77
C PHE A 6 15.90 -12.97 -8.91
N TYR A 7 15.26 -11.94 -9.51
CA TYR A 7 14.38 -11.04 -8.78
C TYR A 7 13.08 -11.71 -8.34
N GLN A 8 12.53 -12.64 -9.14
CA GLN A 8 11.39 -13.45 -8.73
C GLN A 8 11.71 -14.31 -7.50
N ASP A 9 12.87 -14.94 -7.47
CA ASP A 9 13.31 -15.76 -6.35
C ASP A 9 13.55 -14.92 -5.08
N LEU A 10 13.99 -13.66 -5.20
CA LEU A 10 14.08 -12.70 -4.08
C LEU A 10 12.71 -12.29 -3.53
N ALA A 11 11.74 -12.07 -4.39
CA ALA A 11 10.41 -11.59 -3.98
C ALA A 11 9.51 -12.71 -3.45
N LYS A 12 9.67 -13.94 -3.94
CA LYS A 12 8.81 -15.10 -3.64
C LYS A 12 8.60 -15.36 -2.14
N PRO A 13 9.60 -15.27 -1.25
CA PRO A 13 9.41 -15.47 0.19
C PRO A 13 8.41 -14.50 0.83
N TYR A 14 8.18 -13.34 0.23
CA TYR A 14 7.29 -12.30 0.75
C TYR A 14 5.85 -12.40 0.23
N GLN A 15 5.53 -13.36 -0.64
CA GLN A 15 4.22 -13.44 -1.29
C GLN A 15 3.06 -13.56 -0.29
N GLU A 16 3.18 -14.44 0.69
CA GLU A 16 2.13 -14.65 1.70
C GLU A 16 1.97 -13.42 2.60
N GLU A 17 3.08 -12.82 3.01
CA GLU A 17 3.07 -11.60 3.82
C GLU A 17 2.46 -10.43 3.05
N MET A 18 2.81 -10.28 1.78
CA MET A 18 2.23 -9.27 0.91
C MET A 18 0.70 -9.45 0.75
N MET A 19 0.23 -10.67 0.54
CA MET A 19 -1.21 -10.96 0.43
C MET A 19 -1.96 -10.63 1.72
N LYS A 20 -1.37 -10.96 2.88
CA LYS A 20 -1.91 -10.57 4.18
C LYS A 20 -1.98 -9.04 4.32
N SER A 21 -0.90 -8.35 4.01
CA SER A 21 -0.87 -6.88 4.07
C SER A 21 -1.86 -6.25 3.09
N LEU A 22 -2.02 -6.81 1.90
CA LEU A 22 -3.01 -6.33 0.93
C LEU A 22 -4.42 -6.47 1.46
N LYS A 23 -4.76 -7.59 2.08
CA LYS A 23 -6.07 -7.81 2.69
C LYS A 23 -6.36 -6.81 3.81
N GLU A 24 -5.40 -6.57 4.69
CA GLU A 24 -5.51 -5.59 5.77
C GLU A 24 -5.62 -4.16 5.23
N PHE A 25 -4.83 -3.83 4.21
CA PHE A 25 -4.83 -2.49 3.63
C PHE A 25 -6.10 -2.19 2.82
N ILE A 26 -6.63 -3.17 2.09
CA ILE A 26 -7.91 -3.06 1.38
C ILE A 26 -9.07 -2.82 2.35
N ALA A 27 -9.05 -3.44 3.53
CA ALA A 27 -10.10 -3.28 4.54
C ALA A 27 -10.21 -1.86 5.13
N ILE A 28 -9.25 -1.00 4.85
CA ILE A 28 -9.29 0.41 5.23
C ILE A 28 -10.07 1.19 4.14
N ASP A 29 -11.25 1.68 4.46
CA ASP A 29 -11.96 2.64 3.60
C ASP A 29 -11.18 3.96 3.61
N SER A 30 -10.46 4.22 2.52
CA SER A 30 -9.65 5.42 2.31
C SER A 30 -10.21 6.32 1.21
N VAL A 31 -11.52 6.34 1.06
CA VAL A 31 -12.20 7.35 0.23
C VAL A 31 -12.01 8.72 0.90
N TYR A 32 -11.76 9.77 0.06
CA TYR A 32 -11.76 11.14 0.55
C TYR A 32 -13.09 11.46 1.26
N ASP A 33 -13.00 12.04 2.44
CA ASP A 33 -14.17 12.32 3.27
C ASP A 33 -14.09 13.73 3.89
N GLU A 34 -14.88 14.65 3.33
CA GLU A 34 -14.96 16.04 3.79
C GLU A 34 -15.52 16.15 5.21
N GLU A 35 -16.42 15.22 5.64
CA GLU A 35 -17.05 15.28 6.95
C GLU A 35 -16.10 14.96 8.10
N THR A 36 -15.07 14.16 7.82
CA THR A 36 -14.04 13.77 8.82
C THR A 36 -12.71 14.47 8.63
N LYS A 37 -12.66 15.44 7.71
CA LYS A 37 -11.49 16.25 7.45
C LYS A 37 -11.23 17.24 8.59
N ASP A 38 -9.96 17.33 9.00
CA ASP A 38 -9.45 18.30 9.97
C ASP A 38 -7.94 18.51 9.73
N ASP A 39 -7.28 19.32 10.56
CA ASP A 39 -5.84 19.62 10.42
C ASP A 39 -4.96 18.36 10.55
N ALA A 40 -5.37 17.38 11.33
CA ALA A 40 -4.65 16.11 11.47
C ALA A 40 -5.02 15.08 10.38
N ASN A 41 -6.16 15.27 9.71
CA ASN A 41 -6.71 14.38 8.70
C ASN A 41 -7.09 15.17 7.43
N PRO A 42 -6.10 15.67 6.66
CA PRO A 42 -6.33 16.62 5.57
C PRO A 42 -7.19 16.08 4.43
N PHE A 43 -7.31 14.75 4.31
CA PHE A 43 -8.13 14.07 3.30
C PHE A 43 -9.24 13.20 3.92
N GLY A 44 -9.50 13.37 5.22
CA GLY A 44 -10.42 12.54 6.00
C GLY A 44 -9.73 11.41 6.75
N LYS A 45 -10.39 10.90 7.78
CA LYS A 45 -9.83 9.90 8.71
C LYS A 45 -9.45 8.58 8.04
N GLY A 46 -10.18 8.18 7.00
CA GLY A 46 -9.91 6.94 6.27
C GLY A 46 -8.57 6.99 5.54
N VAL A 47 -8.27 8.09 4.86
CA VAL A 47 -6.99 8.30 4.17
C VAL A 47 -5.83 8.34 5.17
N SER A 48 -5.99 9.07 6.28
CA SER A 48 -4.96 9.10 7.35
C SER A 48 -4.68 7.72 7.92
N LYS A 49 -5.71 6.87 8.11
CA LYS A 49 -5.54 5.47 8.55
C LYS A 49 -4.76 4.64 7.53
N ALA A 50 -5.02 4.84 6.24
CA ALA A 50 -4.30 4.14 5.18
C ALA A 50 -2.81 4.53 5.16
N LEU A 51 -2.49 5.82 5.29
CA LEU A 51 -1.11 6.29 5.41
C LEU A 51 -0.43 5.76 6.68
N GLN A 52 -1.10 5.78 7.82
CA GLN A 52 -0.59 5.21 9.07
C GLN A 52 -0.35 3.71 8.98
N TYR A 53 -1.18 2.97 8.23
CA TYR A 53 -0.96 1.54 8.01
C TYR A 53 0.39 1.29 7.32
N ILE A 54 0.66 1.99 6.22
CA ILE A 54 1.93 1.88 5.47
C ILE A 54 3.11 2.35 6.31
N GLU A 55 2.96 3.46 7.03
CA GLU A 55 3.96 3.97 7.96
C GLU A 55 4.36 2.92 9.02
N ASN A 56 3.36 2.30 9.66
CA ASN A 56 3.58 1.29 10.69
C ASN A 56 4.19 0.00 10.12
N LEU A 57 3.75 -0.42 8.94
CA LEU A 57 4.32 -1.56 8.24
C LEU A 57 5.82 -1.33 7.95
N ALA A 58 6.15 -0.17 7.40
CA ALA A 58 7.52 0.18 7.06
C ALA A 58 8.43 0.33 8.29
N LYS A 59 7.92 0.95 9.38
CA LYS A 59 8.66 1.04 10.66
C LYS A 59 8.92 -0.33 11.27
N LYS A 60 7.93 -1.22 11.25
CA LYS A 60 8.07 -2.61 11.73
C LYS A 60 9.16 -3.36 10.96
N ASP A 61 9.24 -3.12 9.65
CA ASP A 61 10.25 -3.73 8.79
C ASP A 61 11.63 -3.05 8.88
N GLY A 62 11.76 -2.00 9.71
CA GLY A 62 13.02 -1.28 9.96
C GLY A 62 13.45 -0.34 8.84
N PHE A 63 12.51 0.17 8.05
CA PHE A 63 12.77 1.27 7.13
C PHE A 63 12.85 2.62 7.87
N ILE A 64 13.53 3.59 7.28
CA ILE A 64 13.46 4.98 7.71
C ILE A 64 12.15 5.55 7.15
N VAL A 65 11.34 6.15 8.02
CA VAL A 65 10.01 6.62 7.62
C VAL A 65 9.78 8.05 8.10
N HIS A 66 9.37 8.91 7.18
CA HIS A 66 8.92 10.26 7.46
C HIS A 66 7.45 10.41 7.05
N ASN A 67 6.62 10.92 7.96
CA ASN A 67 5.24 11.27 7.68
C ASN A 67 5.13 12.79 7.68
N TYR A 68 4.69 13.34 6.55
CA TYR A 68 4.51 14.78 6.35
C TYR A 68 3.01 15.11 6.48
N ASP A 69 2.58 15.39 7.71
CA ASP A 69 1.24 15.88 8.07
C ASP A 69 0.08 15.01 7.55
N ASN A 70 0.28 13.69 7.50
CA ASN A 70 -0.68 12.74 6.90
C ASN A 70 -1.08 13.07 5.45
N MET A 71 -0.20 13.75 4.72
CA MET A 71 -0.32 13.99 3.28
C MET A 71 0.57 13.05 2.49
N VAL A 72 1.82 12.85 2.96
CA VAL A 72 2.82 12.00 2.31
C VAL A 72 3.53 11.16 3.36
N VAL A 73 3.75 9.90 3.05
CA VAL A 73 4.65 9.02 3.80
C VAL A 73 5.82 8.65 2.90
N GLU A 74 7.01 9.05 3.32
CA GLU A 74 8.27 8.70 2.66
C GLU A 74 8.89 7.49 3.34
N ILE A 75 9.33 6.52 2.56
CA ILE A 75 9.96 5.28 3.03
C ILE A 75 11.32 5.13 2.36
N LEU A 76 12.38 5.11 3.15
CA LEU A 76 13.76 5.08 2.68
C LEU A 76 14.47 3.81 3.15
N THR A 77 15.34 3.27 2.28
CA THR A 77 16.23 2.16 2.63
C THR A 77 17.47 2.59 3.41
N ASN A 78 17.88 3.85 3.24
CA ASN A 78 19.04 4.49 3.87
C ASN A 78 18.90 6.02 3.80
N GLU A 79 19.83 6.77 4.39
CA GLU A 79 19.85 8.24 4.42
C GLU A 79 20.60 8.87 3.24
N LEU A 80 20.99 8.10 2.23
CA LEU A 80 21.66 8.64 1.05
C LEU A 80 20.65 9.24 0.08
N GLU A 81 21.10 10.13 -0.80
CA GLU A 81 20.29 10.67 -1.87
C GLU A 81 19.70 9.52 -2.74
N PRO A 82 18.39 9.50 -2.96
CA PRO A 82 17.73 8.43 -3.69
C PRO A 82 18.13 8.46 -5.18
N ASN A 83 18.52 7.30 -5.72
CA ASN A 83 18.73 7.14 -7.16
C ASN A 83 17.43 6.79 -7.90
N VAL A 84 16.45 6.24 -7.20
CA VAL A 84 15.14 5.85 -7.73
C VAL A 84 14.08 6.20 -6.71
N THR A 85 13.05 6.89 -7.14
CA THR A 85 11.85 7.19 -6.35
C THR A 85 10.64 6.55 -7.02
N ILE A 86 9.83 5.84 -6.23
CA ILE A 86 8.55 5.29 -6.67
C ILE A 86 7.46 6.07 -5.96
N MET A 87 6.46 6.52 -6.70
CA MET A 87 5.30 7.22 -6.16
C MET A 87 4.05 6.35 -6.36
N ALA A 88 3.22 6.31 -5.32
CA ALA A 88 1.95 5.62 -5.31
C ALA A 88 0.98 6.37 -4.39
N HIS A 89 -0.33 6.08 -4.45
CA HIS A 89 -1.30 6.69 -3.56
C HIS A 89 -2.05 5.66 -2.72
N ALA A 90 -2.50 6.09 -1.53
CA ALA A 90 -3.17 5.24 -0.55
C ALA A 90 -4.69 5.46 -0.47
N ASP A 91 -5.18 6.56 -1.03
CA ASP A 91 -6.60 6.84 -1.16
C ASP A 91 -7.24 6.03 -2.30
N VAL A 92 -8.55 5.95 -2.27
CA VAL A 92 -9.35 5.30 -3.30
C VAL A 92 -10.54 6.17 -3.68
N VAL A 93 -11.00 6.05 -4.93
CA VAL A 93 -12.24 6.69 -5.37
C VAL A 93 -13.47 6.03 -4.72
N PRO A 94 -14.61 6.74 -4.62
CA PRO A 94 -15.86 6.18 -4.11
C PRO A 94 -16.21 4.85 -4.78
N VAL A 95 -16.76 3.93 -4.01
CA VAL A 95 -16.99 2.54 -4.47
C VAL A 95 -18.04 2.44 -5.57
N GLY A 96 -19.02 3.38 -5.60
CA GLY A 96 -20.13 3.29 -6.55
C GLY A 96 -21.12 2.17 -6.19
N THR A 97 -21.78 1.63 -7.21
CA THR A 97 -22.80 0.57 -7.07
C THR A 97 -22.44 -0.67 -7.89
N GLY A 98 -23.13 -1.78 -7.65
CA GLY A 98 -22.97 -3.00 -8.46
C GLY A 98 -21.90 -3.98 -7.99
N TRP A 99 -21.36 -3.78 -6.80
CA TRP A 99 -20.45 -4.76 -6.20
C TRP A 99 -21.22 -5.99 -5.73
N PRO A 100 -20.77 -7.21 -6.10
CA PRO A 100 -21.42 -8.45 -5.64
C PRO A 100 -21.04 -8.84 -4.21
N GLN A 101 -19.99 -8.23 -3.65
CA GLN A 101 -19.49 -8.37 -2.27
C GLN A 101 -19.06 -7.01 -1.73
N ASP A 102 -18.68 -6.94 -0.44
CA ASP A 102 -18.12 -5.73 0.14
C ASP A 102 -16.88 -5.28 -0.66
N PRO A 103 -16.87 -4.05 -1.19
CA PRO A 103 -15.73 -3.53 -1.96
C PRO A 103 -14.44 -3.39 -1.15
N PHE A 104 -14.52 -3.36 0.18
CA PHE A 104 -13.37 -3.33 1.09
C PHE A 104 -13.00 -4.70 1.66
N GLU A 105 -13.60 -5.78 1.14
CA GLU A 105 -13.20 -7.15 1.43
C GLU A 105 -12.50 -7.76 0.21
N LEU A 106 -11.20 -8.09 0.38
CA LEU A 106 -10.40 -8.71 -0.68
C LEU A 106 -10.94 -10.10 -0.99
N THR A 107 -11.44 -10.28 -2.20
CA THR A 107 -12.00 -11.55 -2.68
C THR A 107 -11.08 -12.15 -3.75
N GLU A 108 -10.77 -13.43 -3.59
CA GLU A 108 -9.99 -14.22 -4.56
C GLU A 108 -10.92 -15.11 -5.38
N LYS A 109 -10.82 -15.06 -6.72
CA LYS A 109 -11.55 -15.93 -7.65
C LYS A 109 -10.61 -16.43 -8.75
N GLY A 110 -10.15 -17.66 -8.64
CA GLY A 110 -9.11 -18.20 -9.53
C GLY A 110 -7.83 -17.38 -9.38
N ASP A 111 -7.32 -16.87 -10.49
CA ASP A 111 -6.09 -16.07 -10.54
C ASP A 111 -6.34 -14.55 -10.37
N PHE A 112 -7.55 -14.15 -10.00
CA PHE A 112 -7.93 -12.74 -9.90
C PHE A 112 -8.26 -12.33 -8.47
N LEU A 113 -7.90 -11.07 -8.16
CA LEU A 113 -8.23 -10.38 -6.91
C LEU A 113 -9.25 -9.28 -7.19
N TYR A 114 -10.29 -9.22 -6.37
CA TYR A 114 -11.38 -8.24 -6.51
C TYR A 114 -11.56 -7.47 -5.21
N ALA A 115 -11.36 -6.16 -5.26
CA ALA A 115 -11.72 -5.19 -4.23
C ALA A 115 -11.51 -3.76 -4.74
N ARG A 116 -12.02 -2.74 -4.05
CA ARG A 116 -11.69 -1.34 -4.31
C ARG A 116 -10.22 -1.09 -3.91
N GLY A 117 -9.42 -0.55 -4.85
CA GLY A 117 -8.00 -0.23 -4.63
C GLY A 117 -7.03 -1.38 -4.96
N VAL A 118 -7.49 -2.58 -5.31
CA VAL A 118 -6.60 -3.70 -5.70
C VAL A 118 -5.75 -3.34 -6.92
N ALA A 119 -6.36 -2.72 -7.93
CA ALA A 119 -5.65 -2.33 -9.15
C ALA A 119 -5.13 -0.88 -9.09
N ASP A 120 -5.79 0.01 -8.30
CA ASP A 120 -5.55 1.44 -8.26
C ASP A 120 -5.80 1.99 -6.84
N ASP A 121 -4.79 2.17 -5.99
CA ASP A 121 -3.35 1.90 -6.24
C ASP A 121 -2.73 1.05 -5.12
N LYS A 122 -3.54 0.52 -4.16
CA LYS A 122 -3.07 -0.23 -2.98
C LYS A 122 -2.29 -1.51 -3.36
N GLY A 123 -2.72 -2.21 -4.41
CA GLY A 123 -2.02 -3.38 -4.92
C GLY A 123 -0.64 -3.04 -5.50
N PRO A 124 -0.55 -2.13 -6.47
CA PRO A 124 0.72 -1.63 -6.99
C PRO A 124 1.62 -1.04 -5.90
N LEU A 125 1.08 -0.25 -4.96
CA LEU A 125 1.83 0.30 -3.82
C LEU A 125 2.51 -0.80 -3.02
N LEU A 126 1.78 -1.83 -2.61
CA LEU A 126 2.36 -2.95 -1.86
C LEU A 126 3.32 -3.78 -2.71
N SER A 127 3.07 -3.92 -4.01
CA SER A 127 4.01 -4.59 -4.92
C SER A 127 5.36 -3.87 -4.96
N CYS A 128 5.35 -2.54 -5.04
CA CYS A 128 6.54 -1.71 -4.96
C CYS A 128 7.21 -1.81 -3.59
N TYR A 129 6.43 -1.73 -2.51
CA TYR A 129 6.93 -1.83 -1.14
C TYR A 129 7.64 -3.17 -0.89
N TYR A 130 7.01 -4.29 -1.22
CA TYR A 130 7.61 -5.61 -1.04
C TYR A 130 8.77 -5.88 -2.00
N GLY A 131 8.76 -5.27 -3.20
CA GLY A 131 9.91 -5.22 -4.09
C GLY A 131 11.09 -4.51 -3.44
N LEU A 132 10.87 -3.35 -2.82
CA LEU A 132 11.88 -2.61 -2.07
C LEU A 132 12.40 -3.42 -0.87
N LYS A 133 11.51 -4.07 -0.12
CA LYS A 133 11.85 -4.94 1.01
C LYS A 133 12.72 -6.12 0.57
N ALA A 134 12.39 -6.75 -0.56
CA ALA A 134 13.14 -7.88 -1.11
C ALA A 134 14.56 -7.51 -1.63
N LEU A 135 14.73 -6.26 -2.04
CA LEU A 135 16.02 -5.73 -2.55
C LEU A 135 16.91 -5.17 -1.44
N ARG A 136 16.40 -5.02 -0.23
CA ARG A 136 17.18 -4.53 0.91
C ARG A 136 18.26 -5.53 1.30
N PRO A 137 19.53 -5.10 1.52
CA PRO A 137 20.63 -5.98 1.90
C PRO A 137 20.46 -6.58 3.30
#